data_c1574fe68d27157ae2905c957b6db105
#
_entry.id   c1574fe68d27157ae2905c957b6db105
#
_cell.length_a   1.000
_cell.length_b   1.000
_cell.length_c   1.000
_cell.angle_alpha   90.00
_cell.angle_beta   90.00
_cell.angle_gamma   90.00
#
_symmetry.space_group_name_H-M   'P 1'
#
loop_
_entity.id
_entity.type
_entity.pdbx_description
1 polymer ?
#
loop_
_entity_poly.entity_id
_entity_poly.type
_entity_poly.pdbx_seq_one_letter_code
_entity_poly.pdbx_strand_id
1 'polypeptide(L)'
;MGAKLLIETLPSIIEGTNNRTKQDESKVTFAYNIQREEEHLDLKDTGKNILNKIRGLNPWPMANILVNGEEYKILEAYFEEKTSSVPCRVCEVRKDAIGIDVLDGTIYLTKIKPFGKRIMPVKNYLNGVKKEEVLKWQIR
;
A
#
# COMPACT_ATOMS: atom_id res chain seq x y z
N MET A 1 14.73 -14.52 -5.11
CA MET A 1 15.23 -14.42 -6.50
C MET A 1 16.75 -14.21 -6.52
N GLY A 2 17.32 -13.21 -5.85
CA GLY A 2 18.76 -12.89 -5.90
C GLY A 2 19.72 -14.00 -5.45
N ALA A 3 19.43 -14.68 -4.35
CA ALA A 3 20.33 -15.76 -3.86
C ALA A 3 20.46 -16.92 -4.86
N LYS A 4 19.37 -17.33 -5.52
CA LYS A 4 19.40 -18.39 -6.54
C LYS A 4 20.24 -17.96 -7.74
N LEU A 5 20.00 -16.76 -8.25
CA LEU A 5 20.74 -16.20 -9.39
C LEU A 5 22.23 -16.07 -9.07
N LEU A 6 22.58 -15.66 -7.86
CA LEU A 6 23.99 -15.59 -7.42
C LEU A 6 24.68 -16.95 -7.48
N ILE A 7 24.04 -18.00 -6.90
CA ILE A 7 24.59 -19.36 -6.92
C ILE A 7 24.76 -19.89 -8.34
N GLU A 8 23.83 -19.61 -9.24
CA GLU A 8 23.89 -20.01 -10.66
C GLU A 8 24.97 -19.25 -11.44
N THR A 9 25.27 -18.01 -11.06
CA THR A 9 26.22 -17.15 -11.78
C THR A 9 27.65 -17.29 -11.28
N LEU A 10 27.86 -17.62 -9.98
CA LEU A 10 29.17 -17.71 -9.34
C LEU A 10 30.18 -18.61 -10.11
N PRO A 11 29.83 -19.83 -10.60
CA PRO A 11 30.76 -20.66 -11.35
C PRO A 11 31.33 -19.95 -12.56
N SER A 12 30.48 -19.33 -13.38
CA SER A 12 30.90 -18.61 -14.59
C SER A 12 31.76 -17.37 -14.29
N ILE A 13 31.55 -16.75 -13.12
CA ILE A 13 32.40 -15.63 -12.66
C ILE A 13 33.80 -16.12 -12.28
N ILE A 14 33.87 -17.25 -11.54
CA ILE A 14 35.14 -17.85 -11.10
C ILE A 14 35.95 -18.35 -12.32
N GLU A 15 35.28 -18.94 -13.30
CA GLU A 15 35.90 -19.45 -14.53
C GLU A 15 36.20 -18.34 -15.55
N GLY A 16 35.74 -17.12 -15.33
CA GLY A 16 35.92 -15.97 -16.27
C GLY A 16 35.09 -16.11 -17.55
N THR A 17 34.10 -17.00 -17.60
CA THR A 17 33.26 -17.28 -18.78
C THR A 17 31.98 -16.46 -18.81
N ASN A 18 31.68 -15.66 -17.77
CA ASN A 18 30.47 -14.86 -17.66
C ASN A 18 30.43 -13.71 -18.68
N ASN A 19 29.26 -13.53 -19.29
CA ASN A 19 28.99 -12.37 -20.15
C ASN A 19 28.65 -11.15 -19.30
N ARG A 20 29.41 -10.08 -19.45
CA ARG A 20 29.16 -8.80 -18.79
C ARG A 20 28.45 -7.86 -19.72
N THR A 21 27.28 -7.38 -19.33
CA THR A 21 26.58 -6.32 -20.06
C THR A 21 26.79 -5.00 -19.33
N LYS A 22 27.33 -3.99 -20.02
CA LYS A 22 27.45 -2.64 -19.44
C LYS A 22 26.05 -2.06 -19.25
N GLN A 23 25.80 -1.51 -18.07
CA GLN A 23 24.54 -0.83 -17.78
C GLN A 23 24.40 0.41 -18.69
N ASP A 24 23.20 0.61 -19.21
CA ASP A 24 22.85 1.82 -19.96
C ASP A 24 22.61 2.96 -18.98
N GLU A 25 23.55 3.90 -18.92
CA GLU A 25 23.52 5.04 -17.99
C GLU A 25 22.33 5.98 -18.24
N SER A 26 21.75 5.98 -19.45
CA SER A 26 20.57 6.78 -19.76
C SER A 26 19.30 6.24 -19.09
N LYS A 27 19.32 4.99 -18.64
CA LYS A 27 18.20 4.30 -17.96
C LYS A 27 18.41 4.16 -16.46
N VAL A 28 19.44 4.80 -15.91
CA VAL A 28 19.69 4.76 -14.46
C VAL A 28 18.55 5.46 -13.71
N THR A 29 18.00 4.77 -12.72
CA THR A 29 17.07 5.34 -11.76
C THR A 29 17.68 5.26 -10.37
N PHE A 30 17.50 6.31 -9.57
CA PHE A 30 18.02 6.37 -8.22
C PHE A 30 16.91 5.98 -7.23
N ALA A 31 17.24 5.13 -6.26
CA ALA A 31 16.38 4.80 -5.13
C ALA A 31 16.75 5.70 -3.95
N TYR A 32 16.06 6.83 -3.80
CA TYR A 32 16.23 7.71 -2.66
C TYR A 32 15.52 7.16 -1.41
N ASN A 33 15.88 7.68 -0.25
CA ASN A 33 15.15 7.37 0.98
C ASN A 33 13.71 7.87 0.86
N ILE A 34 12.76 7.05 1.27
CA ILE A 34 11.33 7.39 1.26
C ILE A 34 11.10 8.54 2.24
N GLN A 35 10.55 9.63 1.74
CA GLN A 35 10.19 10.80 2.56
C GLN A 35 8.82 10.59 3.22
N ARG A 36 8.55 11.36 4.28
CA ARG A 36 7.31 11.23 5.05
C ARG A 36 6.05 11.44 4.19
N GLU A 37 6.11 12.37 3.25
CA GLU A 37 5.04 12.71 2.32
C GLU A 37 4.75 11.57 1.35
N GLU A 38 5.76 10.79 1.01
CA GLU A 38 5.65 9.64 0.11
C GLU A 38 4.94 8.44 0.76
N GLU A 39 4.81 8.41 2.09
CA GLU A 39 4.04 7.39 2.80
C GLU A 39 2.52 7.58 2.64
N HIS A 40 2.09 8.80 2.32
CA HIS A 40 0.67 9.13 2.21
C HIS A 40 0.06 8.57 0.91
N LEU A 41 -1.10 7.92 1.03
CA LEU A 41 -1.83 7.38 -0.11
C LEU A 41 -2.63 8.49 -0.80
N ASP A 42 -2.42 8.67 -2.09
CA ASP A 42 -3.33 9.49 -2.92
C ASP A 42 -4.54 8.63 -3.34
N LEU A 43 -5.67 8.85 -2.70
CA LEU A 43 -6.91 8.12 -2.99
C LEU A 43 -7.59 8.54 -4.30
N LYS A 44 -7.03 9.53 -5.01
CA LYS A 44 -7.44 9.90 -6.37
C LYS A 44 -6.68 9.15 -7.46
N ASP A 45 -5.74 8.28 -7.06
CA ASP A 45 -5.03 7.38 -7.96
C ASP A 45 -5.84 6.09 -8.20
N THR A 46 -5.36 5.24 -9.10
CA THR A 46 -5.96 3.93 -9.40
C THR A 46 -5.79 2.97 -8.24
N GLY A 47 -6.76 2.09 -8.03
CA GLY A 47 -6.71 1.08 -6.98
C GLY A 47 -5.48 0.18 -7.07
N LYS A 48 -5.02 -0.14 -8.30
CA LYS A 48 -3.81 -0.91 -8.53
C LYS A 48 -2.55 -0.20 -8.01
N ASN A 49 -2.41 1.10 -8.28
CA ASN A 49 -1.27 1.90 -7.81
C ASN A 49 -1.27 2.01 -6.29
N ILE A 50 -2.44 2.27 -5.69
CA ILE A 50 -2.62 2.34 -4.25
C ILE A 50 -2.24 1.02 -3.59
N LEU A 51 -2.71 -0.15 -4.10
CA LEU A 51 -2.32 -1.47 -3.58
C LEU A 51 -0.83 -1.73 -3.71
N ASN A 52 -0.21 -1.34 -4.84
CA ASN A 52 1.23 -1.48 -5.03
C ASN A 52 2.00 -0.66 -4.02
N LYS A 53 1.55 0.56 -3.73
CA LYS A 53 2.16 1.45 -2.73
C LYS A 53 2.01 0.88 -1.30
N ILE A 54 0.83 0.36 -0.93
CA ILE A 54 0.62 -0.32 0.35
C ILE A 54 1.60 -1.49 0.50
N ARG A 55 1.75 -2.32 -0.53
CA ARG A 55 2.66 -3.48 -0.51
C ARG A 55 4.13 -3.07 -0.46
N GLY A 56 4.50 -2.06 -1.24
CA GLY A 56 5.89 -1.58 -1.33
C GLY A 56 6.38 -0.91 -0.05
N LEU A 57 5.49 -0.26 0.70
CA LEU A 57 5.82 0.41 1.96
C LEU A 57 5.69 -0.52 3.20
N ASN A 58 5.20 -1.74 3.04
CA ASN A 58 5.04 -2.70 4.14
C ASN A 58 6.28 -3.61 4.24
N PRO A 59 6.83 -3.92 5.41
CA PRO A 59 6.33 -3.59 6.75
C PRO A 59 6.75 -2.22 7.29
N TRP A 60 7.61 -1.50 6.61
CA TRP A 60 8.11 -0.19 7.01
C TRP A 60 8.42 0.67 5.79
N PRO A 61 8.07 1.97 5.79
CA PRO A 61 7.47 2.77 6.88
C PRO A 61 5.95 2.63 7.04
N MET A 62 5.27 1.86 6.21
CA MET A 62 3.82 1.66 6.08
C MET A 62 3.10 2.86 5.46
N ALA A 63 2.29 2.59 4.44
CA ALA A 63 1.41 3.59 3.83
C ALA A 63 0.39 4.13 4.84
N ASN A 64 -0.02 5.38 4.68
CA ASN A 64 -1.00 6.01 5.57
C ASN A 64 -2.06 6.82 4.83
N ILE A 65 -3.16 7.07 5.53
CA ILE A 65 -4.20 8.05 5.21
C ILE A 65 -4.50 8.88 6.46
N LEU A 66 -5.06 10.06 6.27
CA LEU A 66 -5.61 10.85 7.37
C LEU A 66 -7.10 10.60 7.49
N VAL A 67 -7.54 10.20 8.67
CA VAL A 67 -8.96 9.98 9.03
C VAL A 67 -9.32 10.99 10.10
N ASN A 68 -10.21 11.92 9.82
CA ASN A 68 -10.59 13.01 10.75
C ASN A 68 -9.38 13.79 11.30
N GLY A 69 -8.30 13.90 10.50
CA GLY A 69 -7.05 14.56 10.89
C GLY A 69 -6.04 13.68 11.63
N GLU A 70 -6.38 12.44 11.97
CA GLU A 70 -5.48 11.47 12.61
C GLU A 70 -4.89 10.49 11.59
N GLU A 71 -3.61 10.13 11.76
CA GLU A 71 -2.94 9.19 10.88
C GLU A 71 -3.35 7.73 11.14
N TYR A 72 -3.81 7.08 10.10
CA TYR A 72 -4.07 5.63 10.08
C TYR A 72 -3.10 4.95 9.13
N LYS A 73 -2.26 4.03 9.62
CA LYS A 73 -1.40 3.21 8.77
C LYS A 73 -2.19 2.05 8.18
N ILE A 74 -1.96 1.79 6.90
CA ILE A 74 -2.64 0.75 6.13
C ILE A 74 -1.64 -0.36 5.82
N LEU A 75 -1.95 -1.59 6.25
CA LEU A 75 -1.06 -2.73 6.08
C LEU A 75 -1.56 -3.72 5.03
N GLU A 76 -2.87 -3.99 5.03
CA GLU A 76 -3.47 -4.92 4.08
C GLU A 76 -4.77 -4.34 3.53
N ALA A 77 -4.94 -4.50 2.22
CA ALA A 77 -6.13 -4.08 1.50
C ALA A 77 -6.30 -4.93 0.23
N TYR A 78 -7.49 -4.93 -0.32
CA TYR A 78 -7.77 -5.46 -1.66
C TYR A 78 -8.60 -4.45 -2.46
N PHE A 79 -8.66 -4.62 -3.77
CA PHE A 79 -9.32 -3.72 -4.69
C PHE A 79 -10.46 -4.41 -5.43
N GLU A 80 -11.59 -3.73 -5.58
CA GLU A 80 -12.69 -4.11 -6.44
C GLU A 80 -12.97 -2.98 -7.44
N GLU A 81 -12.97 -3.29 -8.73
CA GLU A 81 -13.30 -2.34 -9.79
C GLU A 81 -14.76 -1.89 -9.70
N LYS A 82 -15.00 -0.61 -9.99
CA LYS A 82 -16.34 -0.03 -9.99
C LYS A 82 -16.44 1.08 -11.02
N THR A 83 -17.49 1.06 -11.81
CA THR A 83 -17.69 2.00 -12.93
C THR A 83 -17.93 3.44 -12.49
N SER A 84 -18.41 3.67 -11.26
CA SER A 84 -18.64 5.01 -10.71
C SER A 84 -18.25 5.04 -9.26
N SER A 85 -17.28 5.90 -8.91
CA SER A 85 -16.76 6.09 -7.57
C SER A 85 -16.54 7.58 -7.28
N VAL A 86 -16.67 7.96 -6.03
CA VAL A 86 -16.34 9.30 -5.54
C VAL A 86 -15.10 9.17 -4.65
N PRO A 87 -13.89 9.48 -5.16
CA PRO A 87 -12.66 9.29 -4.40
C PRO A 87 -12.68 9.96 -3.03
N CYS A 88 -11.92 9.39 -2.09
CA CYS A 88 -11.78 9.86 -0.70
C CYS A 88 -13.06 9.71 0.15
N ARG A 89 -14.00 8.85 -0.24
CA ARG A 89 -15.23 8.60 0.50
C ARG A 89 -15.28 7.16 1.01
N VAL A 90 -15.66 6.95 2.27
CA VAL A 90 -16.08 5.63 2.75
C VAL A 90 -17.42 5.29 2.11
N CYS A 91 -17.43 4.30 1.25
CA CYS A 91 -18.65 3.89 0.54
C CYS A 91 -19.37 2.70 1.20
N GLU A 92 -18.62 1.84 1.90
CA GLU A 92 -19.17 0.63 2.50
C GLU A 92 -18.37 0.21 3.74
N VAL A 93 -19.06 -0.36 4.72
CA VAL A 93 -18.45 -1.01 5.89
C VAL A 93 -18.92 -2.45 5.95
N ARG A 94 -18.05 -3.37 5.55
CA ARG A 94 -18.24 -4.83 5.64
C ARG A 94 -17.95 -5.33 7.05
N LYS A 95 -18.15 -6.62 7.30
CA LYS A 95 -17.87 -7.23 8.60
C LYS A 95 -16.39 -7.17 9.00
N ASP A 96 -15.50 -7.21 8.02
CA ASP A 96 -14.06 -7.34 8.16
C ASP A 96 -13.25 -6.36 7.30
N ALA A 97 -13.92 -5.42 6.62
CA ALA A 97 -13.29 -4.45 5.76
C ALA A 97 -14.01 -3.10 5.75
N ILE A 98 -13.25 -2.03 5.49
CA ILE A 98 -13.76 -0.68 5.25
C ILE A 98 -13.45 -0.33 3.79
N GLY A 99 -14.49 -0.09 2.99
CA GLY A 99 -14.37 0.28 1.59
C GLY A 99 -14.26 1.80 1.41
N ILE A 100 -13.22 2.24 0.75
CA ILE A 100 -12.96 3.62 0.39
C ILE A 100 -12.92 3.73 -1.12
N ASP A 101 -13.73 4.61 -1.68
CA ASP A 101 -13.74 4.86 -3.11
C ASP A 101 -12.44 5.56 -3.56
N VAL A 102 -11.90 5.08 -4.68
CA VAL A 102 -10.72 5.61 -5.38
C VAL A 102 -11.09 5.91 -6.83
N LEU A 103 -10.14 6.27 -7.69
CA LEU A 103 -10.41 6.73 -9.05
C LEU A 103 -11.24 5.72 -9.89
N ASP A 104 -10.92 4.44 -9.81
CA ASP A 104 -11.43 3.37 -10.69
C ASP A 104 -12.16 2.25 -9.92
N GLY A 105 -12.49 2.47 -8.64
CA GLY A 105 -13.19 1.48 -7.84
C GLY A 105 -13.16 1.74 -6.35
N THR A 106 -13.09 0.65 -5.57
CA THR A 106 -13.08 0.69 -4.11
C THR A 106 -11.90 -0.11 -3.56
N ILE A 107 -11.11 0.52 -2.70
CA ILE A 107 -10.09 -0.15 -1.88
C ILE A 107 -10.72 -0.56 -0.56
N TYR A 108 -10.64 -1.85 -0.24
CA TYR A 108 -11.12 -2.42 1.01
C TYR A 108 -9.97 -2.65 1.98
N LEU A 109 -9.91 -1.85 3.03
CA LEU A 109 -8.91 -1.99 4.09
C LEU A 109 -9.27 -3.17 4.98
N THR A 110 -8.33 -4.11 5.19
CA THR A 110 -8.55 -5.31 6.02
C THR A 110 -7.68 -5.34 7.27
N LYS A 111 -6.53 -4.64 7.25
CA LYS A 111 -5.64 -4.54 8.39
C LYS A 111 -5.06 -3.14 8.50
N ILE A 112 -5.23 -2.54 9.65
CA ILE A 112 -4.88 -1.15 9.92
C ILE A 112 -4.15 -0.98 11.25
N LYS A 113 -3.47 0.16 11.39
CA LYS A 113 -2.99 0.68 12.67
C LYS A 113 -3.59 2.08 12.87
N PRO A 114 -4.71 2.20 13.59
CA PRO A 114 -5.29 3.49 13.94
C PRO A 114 -4.32 4.32 14.79
N PHE A 115 -4.48 5.64 14.78
CA PHE A 115 -3.67 6.54 15.61
C PHE A 115 -3.70 6.11 17.09
N GLY A 116 -2.52 6.06 17.71
CA GLY A 116 -2.37 5.67 19.12
C GLY A 116 -2.71 4.21 19.46
N LYS A 117 -3.07 3.37 18.47
CA LYS A 117 -3.42 1.96 18.70
C LYS A 117 -2.40 0.99 18.08
N ARG A 118 -2.54 -0.29 18.44
CA ARG A 118 -1.74 -1.37 17.83
C ARG A 118 -2.28 -1.73 16.45
N ILE A 119 -1.46 -2.40 15.66
CA ILE A 119 -1.88 -3.05 14.41
C ILE A 119 -2.96 -4.07 14.72
N MET A 120 -4.06 -4.02 13.96
CA MET A 120 -5.18 -4.94 14.14
C MET A 120 -5.95 -5.18 12.83
N PRO A 121 -6.60 -6.35 12.68
CA PRO A 121 -7.60 -6.56 11.63
C PRO A 121 -8.74 -5.55 11.77
N VAL A 122 -9.28 -5.09 10.64
CA VAL A 122 -10.43 -4.16 10.62
C VAL A 122 -11.65 -4.76 11.33
N LYS A 123 -11.84 -6.07 11.25
CA LYS A 123 -12.88 -6.77 12.02
C LYS A 123 -12.82 -6.45 13.53
N ASN A 124 -11.61 -6.44 14.10
CA ASN A 124 -11.44 -6.15 15.54
C ASN A 124 -11.67 -4.66 15.84
N TYR A 125 -11.25 -3.79 14.92
CA TYR A 125 -11.51 -2.35 15.03
C TYR A 125 -13.01 -2.04 15.04
N LEU A 126 -13.80 -2.67 14.18
CA LEU A 126 -15.23 -2.48 14.05
C LEU A 126 -16.05 -3.02 15.25
N ASN A 127 -15.48 -3.88 16.09
CA ASN A 127 -16.15 -4.30 17.32
C ASN A 127 -16.26 -3.17 18.35
N GLY A 128 -15.43 -2.11 18.26
CA GLY A 128 -15.42 -0.99 19.19
C GLY A 128 -15.92 0.34 18.61
N VAL A 129 -16.36 0.35 17.34
CA VAL A 129 -16.77 1.57 16.62
C VAL A 129 -18.05 1.31 15.85
N LYS A 130 -19.00 2.25 15.92
CA LYS A 130 -20.25 2.14 15.16
C LYS A 130 -20.01 2.34 13.66
N LYS A 131 -20.68 1.55 12.82
CA LYS A 131 -20.56 1.64 11.36
C LYS A 131 -20.90 3.03 10.81
N GLU A 132 -21.90 3.68 11.41
CA GLU A 132 -22.35 5.02 11.05
C GLU A 132 -21.26 6.09 11.29
N GLU A 133 -20.39 5.87 12.27
CA GLU A 133 -19.27 6.75 12.56
C GLU A 133 -18.17 6.56 11.50
N VAL A 134 -17.90 5.33 11.09
CA VAL A 134 -16.93 5.01 10.03
C VAL A 134 -17.36 5.57 8.67
N LEU A 135 -18.66 5.48 8.35
CA LEU A 135 -19.21 6.04 7.11
C LEU A 135 -19.08 7.58 7.01
N LYS A 136 -18.90 8.24 8.15
CA LYS A 136 -18.72 9.71 8.24
C LYS A 136 -17.26 10.15 8.27
N TRP A 137 -16.31 9.25 8.10
CA TRP A 137 -14.89 9.59 8.07
C TRP A 137 -14.60 10.65 7.02
N GLN A 138 -13.90 11.69 7.41
CA GLN A 138 -13.27 12.66 6.50
C GLN A 138 -11.86 12.14 6.20
N ILE A 139 -11.66 11.69 4.97
CA ILE A 139 -10.40 11.08 4.52
C ILE A 139 -9.65 12.06 3.62
N ARG A 140 -8.37 12.18 3.89
CA ARG A 140 -7.40 12.93 3.08
C ARG A 140 -6.16 12.08 2.85
#